data_8e1a992d9bc330eb7fc2375e1e7cba22
#
_entry.id   8e1a992d9bc330eb7fc2375e1e7cba22
#
_cell.length_a   1.000
_cell.length_b   1.000
_cell.length_c   1.000
_cell.angle_alpha   90.00
_cell.angle_beta   90.00
_cell.angle_gamma   90.00
#
_symmetry.space_group_name_H-M   'P 1'
#
loop_
_entity.id
_entity.type
_entity.pdbx_description
1 polymer ?
#
loop_
_entity_poly.entity_id
_entity_poly.type
_entity_poly.pdbx_seq_one_letter_code
_entity_poly.pdbx_strand_id
1 'polypeptide(L)'
;MSDSEGESVNSGNYYWVYICEMDKSTSNKNLLATTTVNLDGTNSDGGSSDEYISTWDWDLDLERDEDGDGDSENDADLTGETVEWKEVLAGEYKIALTVTNGAGLSNTDEVVVYVNYVAKWNDFAIGGNNSNSPIDIDFSFPVSQDPDSGNTIRRAVGELVYLKEDADDCTNVPGTNNCRAKLDLYGFNSTDEEAGNTSAIGLDQRQSGDCDSDTDCVWLQFTGSYHFSESQWKDGEWTMTLRNDKVNDLEVESLIIRLIYK
;
A
#
# COMPACT_ATOMS: atom_id res chain seq x y z
N MET A 1 -13.58 -2.15 5.64
CA MET A 1 -12.71 -3.34 5.74
C MET A 1 -12.95 -3.95 7.10
N SER A 2 -12.96 -5.29 7.21
CA SER A 2 -13.00 -5.94 8.52
C SER A 2 -11.65 -5.73 9.22
N ASP A 3 -11.63 -5.74 10.56
CA ASP A 3 -10.44 -5.58 11.40
C ASP A 3 -9.43 -6.75 11.29
N SER A 4 -9.46 -7.52 10.22
CA SER A 4 -8.55 -8.64 9.99
C SER A 4 -7.28 -8.16 9.29
N GLU A 5 -6.13 -8.63 9.74
CA GLU A 5 -4.79 -8.28 9.23
C GLU A 5 -4.54 -8.62 7.75
N GLY A 6 -5.54 -9.07 7.03
CA GLY A 6 -5.49 -9.33 5.60
C GLY A 6 -6.77 -9.98 5.11
N GLU A 7 -7.29 -9.49 4.01
CA GLU A 7 -8.42 -10.08 3.31
C GLU A 7 -7.95 -10.64 1.99
N SER A 8 -8.16 -11.94 1.75
CA SER A 8 -7.86 -12.56 0.47
C SER A 8 -9.15 -12.74 -0.33
N VAL A 9 -9.12 -12.32 -1.59
CA VAL A 9 -10.24 -12.47 -2.53
C VAL A 9 -9.74 -13.17 -3.79
N ASN A 10 -10.35 -14.29 -4.14
CA ASN A 10 -10.10 -14.95 -5.42
C ASN A 10 -10.99 -14.33 -6.51
N SER A 11 -10.37 -13.88 -7.60
CA SER A 11 -11.08 -13.37 -8.78
C SER A 11 -10.47 -13.99 -10.05
N GLY A 12 -10.92 -15.18 -10.41
CA GLY A 12 -10.36 -15.93 -11.53
C GLY A 12 -8.95 -16.45 -11.21
N ASN A 13 -7.97 -16.07 -12.02
CA ASN A 13 -6.56 -16.47 -11.83
C ASN A 13 -5.77 -15.48 -10.98
N TYR A 14 -6.43 -14.67 -10.14
CA TYR A 14 -5.81 -13.66 -9.31
C TYR A 14 -6.25 -13.80 -7.86
N TYR A 15 -5.30 -13.59 -6.94
CA TYR A 15 -5.56 -13.48 -5.53
C TYR A 15 -5.19 -12.08 -5.05
N TRP A 16 -6.10 -11.43 -4.33
CA TRP A 16 -5.86 -10.13 -3.71
C TRP A 16 -5.69 -10.30 -2.20
N VAL A 17 -4.56 -9.86 -1.72
CA VAL A 17 -4.25 -9.83 -0.30
C VAL A 17 -4.07 -8.38 0.13
N TYR A 18 -4.45 -8.06 1.35
CA TYR A 18 -4.29 -6.72 1.90
C TYR A 18 -3.49 -6.77 3.18
N ILE A 19 -2.46 -5.93 3.26
CA ILE A 19 -1.82 -5.58 4.51
C ILE A 19 -2.59 -4.40 5.08
N CYS A 20 -3.26 -4.57 6.23
CA CYS A 20 -4.05 -3.53 6.87
C CYS A 20 -3.41 -3.14 8.20
N GLU A 21 -2.78 -1.98 8.24
CA GLU A 21 -2.27 -1.36 9.46
C GLU A 21 -3.29 -0.34 9.98
N MET A 22 -4.21 -0.80 10.82
CA MET A 22 -5.25 0.02 11.41
C MET A 22 -4.78 0.66 12.72
N ASP A 23 -5.29 1.85 13.02
CA ASP A 23 -4.99 2.60 14.26
C ASP A 23 -3.49 2.75 14.54
N LYS A 24 -2.70 2.85 13.48
CA LYS A 24 -1.25 2.97 13.55
C LYS A 24 -0.86 4.21 14.37
N SER A 25 0.07 4.04 15.28
CA SER A 25 0.64 5.18 16.03
C SER A 25 1.56 6.00 15.14
N THR A 26 1.49 7.33 15.25
CA THR A 26 2.41 8.24 14.54
C THR A 26 3.89 8.02 14.91
N SER A 27 4.17 7.31 16.01
CA SER A 27 5.54 6.94 16.40
C SER A 27 6.08 5.68 15.70
N ASN A 28 5.22 4.89 15.04
CA ASN A 28 5.59 3.65 14.35
C ASN A 28 5.72 3.85 12.82
N LYS A 29 6.37 4.90 12.39
CA LYS A 29 6.41 5.32 10.99
C LYS A 29 7.24 4.42 10.08
N ASN A 30 8.23 3.70 10.60
CA ASN A 30 9.32 3.11 9.82
C ASN A 30 9.34 1.58 9.84
N LEU A 31 8.25 0.93 10.18
CA LEU A 31 8.16 -0.53 10.11
C LEU A 31 7.60 -0.93 8.75
N LEU A 32 8.37 -1.72 8.02
CA LEU A 32 7.88 -2.41 6.82
C LEU A 32 6.80 -3.41 7.26
N ALA A 33 5.58 -3.19 6.79
CA ALA A 33 4.49 -4.11 7.03
C ALA A 33 4.59 -5.30 6.09
N THR A 34 4.47 -6.49 6.65
CA THR A 34 4.44 -7.74 5.91
C THR A 34 3.19 -8.54 6.25
N THR A 35 2.87 -9.50 5.43
CA THR A 35 1.79 -10.46 5.69
C THR A 35 2.26 -11.89 5.47
N THR A 36 1.41 -12.84 5.81
CA THR A 36 1.59 -14.26 5.47
C THR A 36 0.53 -14.65 4.44
N VAL A 37 0.96 -15.20 3.32
CA VAL A 37 0.08 -15.76 2.30
C VAL A 37 0.02 -17.27 2.47
N ASN A 38 -1.19 -17.81 2.64
CA ASN A 38 -1.40 -19.25 2.71
C ASN A 38 -1.62 -19.80 1.30
N LEU A 39 -0.75 -20.69 0.87
CA LEU A 39 -0.83 -21.36 -0.42
C LEU A 39 -1.42 -22.76 -0.21
N ASP A 40 -2.43 -23.13 -1.01
CA ASP A 40 -3.21 -24.35 -0.87
C ASP A 40 -3.32 -25.09 -2.21
N GLY A 41 -2.59 -26.19 -2.34
CA GLY A 41 -2.56 -27.09 -3.48
C GLY A 41 -3.48 -28.32 -3.35
N THR A 42 -4.36 -28.38 -2.34
CA THR A 42 -5.21 -29.57 -2.04
C THR A 42 -6.19 -29.93 -3.17
N ASN A 43 -6.49 -28.98 -4.06
CA ASN A 43 -7.36 -29.23 -5.21
C ASN A 43 -6.62 -29.75 -6.46
N SER A 44 -5.32 -30.02 -6.34
CA SER A 44 -4.54 -30.60 -7.43
C SER A 44 -4.96 -32.06 -7.70
N ASP A 45 -4.87 -32.48 -8.94
CA ASP A 45 -5.31 -33.81 -9.40
C ASP A 45 -4.12 -34.62 -9.94
N GLY A 46 -3.98 -35.88 -9.53
CA GLY A 46 -2.92 -36.78 -9.99
C GLY A 46 -3.00 -37.22 -11.47
N GLY A 47 -4.07 -36.80 -12.18
CA GLY A 47 -4.29 -37.09 -13.59
C GLY A 47 -5.04 -38.42 -13.86
N SER A 48 -5.18 -39.31 -12.87
CA SER A 48 -6.05 -40.48 -12.93
C SER A 48 -6.51 -40.88 -11.56
N SER A 49 -7.57 -41.70 -11.47
CA SER A 49 -8.13 -42.17 -10.18
C SER A 49 -7.19 -43.05 -9.36
N ASP A 50 -6.13 -43.57 -9.98
CA ASP A 50 -5.20 -44.52 -9.36
C ASP A 50 -3.85 -43.83 -9.05
N GLU A 51 -3.66 -42.58 -9.43
CA GLU A 51 -2.45 -41.82 -9.17
C GLU A 51 -2.67 -40.80 -8.04
N TYR A 52 -1.65 -40.69 -7.20
CA TYR A 52 -1.57 -39.70 -6.13
C TYR A 52 -0.52 -38.67 -6.46
N ILE A 53 -0.66 -37.46 -5.93
CA ILE A 53 0.38 -36.45 -6.02
C ILE A 53 1.49 -36.78 -5.03
N SER A 54 2.72 -36.79 -5.51
CA SER A 54 3.92 -37.12 -4.70
C SER A 54 4.62 -35.86 -4.19
N THR A 55 4.62 -34.75 -4.97
CA THR A 55 5.22 -33.47 -4.58
C THR A 55 4.35 -32.30 -5.01
N TRP A 56 4.44 -31.22 -4.23
CA TRP A 56 3.92 -29.88 -4.52
C TRP A 56 5.09 -28.93 -4.34
N ASP A 57 5.55 -28.34 -5.43
CA ASP A 57 6.71 -27.46 -5.49
C ASP A 57 6.21 -26.07 -5.91
N TRP A 58 6.38 -25.10 -5.01
CA TRP A 58 5.97 -23.71 -5.19
C TRP A 58 7.17 -22.86 -5.54
N ASP A 59 7.10 -22.19 -6.68
CA ASP A 59 8.02 -21.17 -7.12
C ASP A 59 7.36 -19.79 -6.87
N LEU A 60 8.03 -18.95 -6.10
CA LEU A 60 7.52 -17.65 -5.66
C LEU A 60 8.10 -16.48 -6.45
N ASP A 61 9.08 -16.74 -7.33
CA ASP A 61 9.78 -15.76 -8.15
C ASP A 61 10.19 -16.34 -9.51
N LEU A 62 9.25 -16.40 -10.46
CA LEU A 62 9.43 -17.00 -11.78
C LEU A 62 10.53 -16.35 -12.65
N GLU A 63 11.20 -15.33 -12.18
CA GLU A 63 12.26 -14.64 -12.92
C GLU A 63 13.66 -15.06 -12.50
N ARG A 64 13.77 -15.71 -11.35
CA ARG A 64 15.02 -16.09 -10.76
C ARG A 64 15.29 -17.57 -10.91
N ASP A 65 16.27 -17.89 -11.70
CA ASP A 65 16.84 -19.26 -11.82
C ASP A 65 17.78 -19.47 -10.61
N GLU A 66 17.29 -20.13 -9.55
CA GLU A 66 18.04 -20.35 -8.31
C GLU A 66 18.99 -21.53 -8.40
N ASP A 67 18.64 -22.57 -9.16
CA ASP A 67 19.47 -23.77 -9.30
C ASP A 67 20.47 -23.70 -10.46
N GLY A 68 20.30 -22.71 -11.36
CA GLY A 68 21.21 -22.42 -12.47
C GLY A 68 21.09 -23.39 -13.64
N ASP A 69 19.96 -24.05 -13.80
CA ASP A 69 19.70 -25.01 -14.87
C ASP A 69 19.26 -24.33 -16.19
N GLY A 70 18.91 -23.04 -16.14
CA GLY A 70 18.50 -22.22 -17.25
C GLY A 70 16.98 -22.12 -17.41
N ASP A 71 16.22 -22.61 -16.45
CA ASP A 71 14.75 -22.53 -16.39
C ASP A 71 14.32 -21.95 -15.04
N SER A 72 13.97 -20.68 -15.01
CA SER A 72 13.56 -19.95 -13.81
C SER A 72 12.12 -20.26 -13.35
N GLU A 73 11.39 -21.11 -14.08
CA GLU A 73 9.99 -21.44 -13.74
C GLU A 73 9.86 -22.77 -13.01
N ASN A 74 10.97 -23.43 -12.69
CA ASN A 74 10.99 -24.76 -12.05
C ASN A 74 11.65 -24.80 -10.69
N ASP A 75 12.09 -23.68 -10.17
CA ASP A 75 12.73 -23.56 -8.87
C ASP A 75 11.72 -23.69 -7.72
N ALA A 76 11.99 -24.52 -6.75
CA ALA A 76 11.08 -24.74 -5.63
C ALA A 76 11.53 -23.95 -4.38
N ASP A 77 10.92 -22.79 -4.14
CA ASP A 77 11.12 -22.00 -2.91
C ASP A 77 10.48 -22.65 -1.69
N LEU A 78 9.28 -23.20 -1.88
CA LEU A 78 8.54 -23.90 -0.84
C LEU A 78 8.00 -25.24 -1.35
N THR A 79 7.94 -26.22 -0.47
CA THR A 79 7.41 -27.56 -0.81
C THR A 79 6.33 -27.99 0.17
N GLY A 80 5.23 -28.53 -0.35
CA GLY A 80 4.13 -29.08 0.43
C GLY A 80 2.78 -28.77 -0.15
N GLU A 81 1.79 -29.60 0.16
CA GLU A 81 0.40 -29.46 -0.29
C GLU A 81 -0.23 -28.13 0.20
N THR A 82 0.10 -27.74 1.45
CA THR A 82 -0.27 -26.45 2.03
C THR A 82 0.94 -25.84 2.68
N VAL A 83 1.26 -24.58 2.36
CA VAL A 83 2.43 -23.89 2.87
C VAL A 83 2.10 -22.45 3.26
N GLU A 84 2.87 -21.88 4.20
CA GLU A 84 2.80 -20.48 4.59
C GLU A 84 3.97 -19.72 3.95
N TRP A 85 3.67 -18.83 3.04
CA TRP A 85 4.63 -17.85 2.51
C TRP A 85 4.65 -16.63 3.44
N LYS A 86 5.75 -16.45 4.17
CA LYS A 86 5.89 -15.47 5.25
C LYS A 86 6.61 -14.21 4.81
N GLU A 87 6.39 -13.13 5.58
CA GLU A 87 7.08 -11.85 5.42
C GLU A 87 6.89 -11.21 4.04
N VAL A 88 5.74 -11.46 3.42
CA VAL A 88 5.42 -10.91 2.09
C VAL A 88 5.15 -9.42 2.19
N LEU A 89 5.88 -8.64 1.42
CA LEU A 89 5.70 -7.19 1.29
C LEU A 89 4.54 -6.88 0.33
N ALA A 90 4.10 -5.62 0.32
CA ALA A 90 3.19 -5.15 -0.71
C ALA A 90 3.85 -5.24 -2.10
N GLY A 91 3.13 -5.80 -3.08
CA GLY A 91 3.66 -6.04 -4.42
C GLY A 91 2.73 -6.86 -5.30
N GLU A 92 3.11 -7.00 -6.55
CA GLU A 92 2.54 -7.96 -7.51
C GLU A 92 3.53 -9.12 -7.65
N TYR A 93 3.04 -10.34 -7.46
CA TYR A 93 3.85 -11.55 -7.50
C TYR A 93 3.25 -12.55 -8.47
N LYS A 94 4.07 -13.05 -9.38
CA LYS A 94 3.73 -14.19 -10.23
C LYS A 94 4.37 -15.41 -9.61
N ILE A 95 3.55 -16.37 -9.23
CA ILE A 95 3.99 -17.60 -8.59
C ILE A 95 3.46 -18.80 -9.34
N ALA A 96 4.13 -19.93 -9.26
CA ALA A 96 3.71 -21.18 -9.84
C ALA A 96 3.63 -22.32 -8.82
N LEU A 97 2.74 -23.26 -9.08
CA LEU A 97 2.69 -24.55 -8.41
C LEU A 97 2.95 -25.66 -9.41
N THR A 98 4.02 -26.38 -9.23
CA THR A 98 4.28 -27.63 -9.95
C THR A 98 3.93 -28.82 -9.08
N VAL A 99 3.02 -29.64 -9.57
CA VAL A 99 2.66 -30.91 -8.91
C VAL A 99 3.21 -32.09 -9.71
N THR A 100 3.78 -33.08 -8.99
CA THR A 100 4.27 -34.31 -9.62
C THR A 100 3.54 -35.51 -9.02
N ASN A 101 3.04 -36.39 -9.88
CA ASN A 101 2.36 -37.61 -9.45
C ASN A 101 3.32 -38.75 -9.18
N GLY A 102 2.78 -39.89 -8.61
CA GLY A 102 3.56 -41.08 -8.31
C GLY A 102 4.21 -41.77 -9.51
N ALA A 103 3.75 -41.48 -10.74
CA ALA A 103 4.35 -41.95 -11.99
C ALA A 103 5.47 -41.03 -12.52
N GLY A 104 5.72 -39.89 -11.87
CA GLY A 104 6.72 -38.91 -12.26
C GLY A 104 6.25 -37.96 -13.36
N LEU A 105 4.94 -37.82 -13.58
CA LEU A 105 4.38 -36.83 -14.49
C LEU A 105 4.09 -35.54 -13.72
N SER A 106 4.53 -34.40 -14.26
CA SER A 106 4.35 -33.08 -13.65
C SER A 106 3.41 -32.19 -14.47
N ASN A 107 2.76 -31.28 -13.80
CA ASN A 107 2.01 -30.18 -14.40
C ASN A 107 2.13 -28.92 -13.54
N THR A 108 2.24 -27.78 -14.18
CA THR A 108 2.41 -26.46 -13.55
C THR A 108 1.20 -25.57 -13.82
N ASP A 109 0.78 -24.83 -12.79
CA ASP A 109 -0.25 -23.79 -12.91
C ASP A 109 0.28 -22.49 -12.26
N GLU A 110 0.04 -21.37 -12.92
CA GLU A 110 0.52 -20.06 -12.51
C GLU A 110 -0.62 -19.20 -11.95
N VAL A 111 -0.31 -18.38 -10.95
CA VAL A 111 -1.24 -17.41 -10.38
C VAL A 111 -0.55 -16.10 -10.07
N VAL A 112 -1.28 -14.99 -10.22
CA VAL A 112 -0.81 -13.67 -9.80
C VAL A 112 -1.41 -13.34 -8.44
N VAL A 113 -0.54 -12.98 -7.49
CA VAL A 113 -0.91 -12.54 -6.14
C VAL A 113 -0.61 -11.05 -6.02
N TYR A 114 -1.66 -10.25 -5.74
CA TYR A 114 -1.54 -8.83 -5.48
C TYR A 114 -1.61 -8.59 -3.97
N VAL A 115 -0.53 -8.12 -3.39
CA VAL A 115 -0.48 -7.73 -1.98
C VAL A 115 -0.56 -6.22 -1.91
N ASN A 116 -1.76 -5.70 -1.67
CA ASN A 116 -2.02 -4.27 -1.54
C ASN A 116 -1.77 -3.81 -0.09
N TYR A 117 -1.46 -2.54 0.07
CA TYR A 117 -1.17 -1.95 1.37
C TYR A 117 -2.19 -0.88 1.74
N VAL A 118 -2.65 -0.89 3.00
CA VAL A 118 -3.48 0.14 3.59
C VAL A 118 -2.97 0.44 5.00
N ALA A 119 -2.66 1.70 5.28
CA ALA A 119 -2.41 2.16 6.64
C ALA A 119 -3.37 3.27 7.02
N LYS A 120 -3.83 3.28 8.27
CA LYS A 120 -4.74 4.27 8.80
C LYS A 120 -4.27 4.79 10.16
N TRP A 121 -4.28 6.10 10.29
CA TRP A 121 -4.06 6.85 11.54
C TRP A 121 -5.34 7.62 11.84
N ASN A 122 -5.86 7.47 13.06
CA ASN A 122 -7.10 8.10 13.50
C ASN A 122 -6.85 9.03 14.67
N ASP A 123 -7.70 10.02 14.82
CA ASP A 123 -7.86 10.84 16.03
C ASP A 123 -6.54 11.38 16.59
N PHE A 124 -5.81 12.14 15.79
CA PHE A 124 -4.57 12.77 16.21
C PHE A 124 -4.55 14.26 15.88
N ALA A 125 -3.67 15.01 16.53
CA ALA A 125 -3.50 16.43 16.31
C ALA A 125 -2.15 16.75 15.66
N ILE A 126 -2.13 17.82 14.88
CA ILE A 126 -0.91 18.45 14.38
C ILE A 126 -0.80 19.85 14.99
N GLY A 127 0.36 20.13 15.59
CA GLY A 127 0.63 21.41 16.24
C GLY A 127 0.60 22.60 15.30
N GLY A 128 0.33 23.79 15.84
CA GLY A 128 0.31 25.04 15.11
C GLY A 128 1.69 25.64 14.88
N ASN A 129 1.80 26.43 13.83
CA ASN A 129 3.02 27.15 13.45
C ASN A 129 3.29 28.34 14.36
N ASN A 130 4.17 28.17 15.36
CA ASN A 130 4.52 29.22 16.32
C ASN A 130 5.74 30.09 15.91
N SER A 131 6.41 29.79 14.77
CA SER A 131 7.70 30.38 14.44
C SER A 131 7.88 30.78 12.96
N ASN A 132 6.79 30.97 12.24
CA ASN A 132 6.76 31.21 10.78
C ASN A 132 7.35 30.05 9.95
N SER A 133 7.42 28.85 10.53
CA SER A 133 7.78 27.64 9.81
C SER A 133 6.65 26.64 9.94
N PRO A 134 6.24 25.95 8.88
CA PRO A 134 5.19 24.94 8.95
C PRO A 134 5.57 23.81 9.93
N ILE A 135 4.57 23.15 10.48
CA ILE A 135 4.74 21.92 11.25
C ILE A 135 4.43 20.76 10.32
N ASP A 136 5.35 19.81 10.26
CA ASP A 136 5.26 18.62 9.42
C ASP A 136 5.21 17.36 10.28
N ILE A 137 4.37 16.40 9.86
CA ILE A 137 4.38 15.02 10.35
C ILE A 137 4.54 14.10 9.16
N ASP A 138 5.57 13.26 9.21
CA ASP A 138 5.88 12.32 8.13
C ASP A 138 5.29 10.94 8.39
N PHE A 139 4.76 10.32 7.36
CA PHE A 139 4.21 8.97 7.34
C PHE A 139 4.85 8.19 6.21
N SER A 140 5.65 7.20 6.58
CA SER A 140 6.35 6.36 5.61
C SER A 140 5.49 5.19 5.16
N PHE A 141 5.67 4.79 3.90
CA PHE A 141 5.06 3.60 3.32
C PHE A 141 6.00 2.93 2.30
N PRO A 142 5.96 1.60 2.19
CA PRO A 142 6.85 0.87 1.30
C PRO A 142 6.39 0.97 -0.16
N VAL A 143 7.29 1.26 -1.07
CA VAL A 143 7.07 1.20 -2.52
C VAL A 143 8.02 0.20 -3.11
N SER A 144 7.49 -0.83 -3.74
CA SER A 144 8.24 -1.80 -4.53
C SER A 144 7.60 -1.85 -5.92
N GLN A 145 8.39 -1.60 -6.94
CA GLN A 145 7.94 -1.64 -8.32
C GLN A 145 9.07 -2.14 -9.21
N ASP A 146 8.78 -3.16 -9.97
CA ASP A 146 9.65 -3.67 -11.01
C ASP A 146 8.84 -3.91 -12.28
N PRO A 147 8.86 -2.98 -13.25
CA PRO A 147 8.13 -3.13 -14.50
C PRO A 147 8.59 -4.31 -15.37
N ASP A 148 9.84 -4.74 -15.22
CA ASP A 148 10.39 -5.85 -15.99
C ASP A 148 9.78 -7.18 -15.54
N SER A 149 9.54 -7.34 -14.24
CA SER A 149 8.82 -8.49 -13.67
C SER A 149 7.29 -8.36 -13.73
N GLY A 150 6.78 -7.20 -14.13
CA GLY A 150 5.36 -6.90 -14.09
C GLY A 150 4.85 -6.45 -12.72
N ASN A 151 5.72 -6.33 -11.71
CA ASN A 151 5.39 -5.76 -10.40
C ASN A 151 5.15 -4.25 -10.52
N THR A 152 3.93 -3.87 -10.89
CA THR A 152 3.60 -2.49 -11.21
C THR A 152 2.56 -1.90 -10.27
N ILE A 153 2.88 -0.73 -9.70
CA ILE A 153 1.94 0.03 -8.90
C ILE A 153 0.91 0.70 -9.80
N ARG A 154 -0.36 0.41 -9.57
CA ARG A 154 -1.45 1.07 -10.27
C ARG A 154 -1.69 2.48 -9.74
N ARG A 155 -1.67 2.65 -8.41
CA ARG A 155 -1.80 3.95 -7.74
C ARG A 155 -1.38 3.90 -6.28
N ALA A 156 -0.91 5.01 -5.77
CA ALA A 156 -0.83 5.30 -4.35
C ALA A 156 -1.75 6.48 -4.03
N VAL A 157 -2.43 6.44 -2.89
CA VAL A 157 -3.39 7.48 -2.49
C VAL A 157 -3.21 7.80 -1.02
N GLY A 158 -3.06 9.09 -0.70
CA GLY A 158 -3.23 9.62 0.65
C GLY A 158 -4.58 10.31 0.76
N GLU A 159 -5.41 9.90 1.70
CA GLU A 159 -6.73 10.48 1.99
C GLU A 159 -6.69 11.10 3.38
N LEU A 160 -6.92 12.39 3.47
CA LEU A 160 -6.89 13.14 4.72
C LEU A 160 -8.28 13.70 5.01
N VAL A 161 -8.77 13.43 6.23
CA VAL A 161 -9.99 14.01 6.79
C VAL A 161 -9.63 14.77 8.07
N TYR A 162 -10.01 16.04 8.16
CA TYR A 162 -9.73 16.87 9.32
C TYR A 162 -10.88 17.82 9.65
N LEU A 163 -10.98 18.24 10.91
CA LEU A 163 -12.07 19.10 11.37
C LEU A 163 -11.95 20.51 10.77
N LYS A 164 -13.08 21.07 10.33
CA LYS A 164 -13.19 22.46 9.98
C LYS A 164 -13.14 23.32 11.23
N GLU A 165 -12.30 24.34 11.22
CA GLU A 165 -12.46 25.43 12.18
C GLU A 165 -13.54 26.40 11.69
N ASP A 166 -14.46 26.75 12.58
CA ASP A 166 -15.44 27.79 12.31
C ASP A 166 -14.78 29.16 12.14
N ALA A 167 -15.25 29.93 11.18
CA ALA A 167 -14.77 31.27 10.93
C ALA A 167 -14.94 32.21 12.15
N ASP A 168 -15.85 31.84 13.07
CA ASP A 168 -16.11 32.61 14.30
C ASP A 168 -15.00 32.45 15.35
N ASP A 169 -14.29 31.33 15.38
CA ASP A 169 -13.13 31.12 16.27
C ASP A 169 -11.93 31.99 15.89
N CYS A 170 -11.95 32.50 14.70
CA CYS A 170 -10.89 33.33 14.10
C CYS A 170 -11.03 34.83 14.36
N THR A 171 -12.09 35.29 14.96
CA THR A 171 -12.40 36.74 15.15
C THR A 171 -11.42 37.48 16.06
N ASN A 172 -10.56 36.78 16.79
CA ASN A 172 -9.63 37.37 17.76
C ASN A 172 -8.19 37.52 17.26
N VAL A 173 -7.88 37.18 16.00
CA VAL A 173 -6.52 37.31 15.44
C VAL A 173 -6.46 38.52 14.51
N PRO A 174 -5.90 39.69 14.93
CA PRO A 174 -5.82 40.85 14.09
C PRO A 174 -4.96 40.59 12.84
N GLY A 175 -5.55 40.81 11.66
CA GLY A 175 -4.83 40.82 10.39
C GLY A 175 -4.89 39.49 9.59
N THR A 176 -5.61 38.49 10.06
CA THR A 176 -5.80 37.25 9.29
C THR A 176 -7.25 37.15 8.82
N ASN A 177 -7.47 37.44 7.54
CA ASN A 177 -8.75 37.14 6.87
C ASN A 177 -8.92 35.67 6.51
N ASN A 178 -8.05 34.77 7.00
CA ASN A 178 -8.03 33.40 6.55
C ASN A 178 -7.45 32.47 7.64
N CYS A 179 -8.18 32.29 8.71
CA CYS A 179 -7.83 31.36 9.77
C CYS A 179 -8.59 30.04 9.70
N ARG A 180 -9.36 29.78 8.63
CA ARG A 180 -9.96 28.47 8.43
C ARG A 180 -8.85 27.42 8.34
N ALA A 181 -9.04 26.31 9.01
CA ALA A 181 -8.15 25.15 8.97
C ALA A 181 -7.83 24.76 7.54
N LYS A 182 -6.58 24.57 7.26
CA LYS A 182 -6.11 24.05 5.97
C LYS A 182 -4.87 23.19 6.21
N LEU A 183 -5.05 21.88 6.11
CA LEU A 183 -3.98 20.91 6.13
C LEU A 183 -3.67 20.45 4.71
N ASP A 184 -2.40 20.31 4.38
CA ASP A 184 -1.95 19.86 3.08
C ASP A 184 -1.11 18.58 3.19
N LEU A 185 -1.24 17.73 2.15
CA LEU A 185 -0.41 16.56 1.94
C LEU A 185 0.68 16.86 0.92
N TYR A 186 1.88 16.40 1.21
CA TYR A 186 3.02 16.39 0.31
C TYR A 186 3.55 14.97 0.21
N GLY A 187 3.80 14.48 -0.98
CA GLY A 187 4.38 13.16 -1.20
C GLY A 187 5.80 13.27 -1.71
N PHE A 188 6.70 12.50 -1.10
CA PHE A 188 8.11 12.43 -1.47
C PHE A 188 8.50 11.00 -1.80
N ASN A 189 9.35 10.85 -2.82
CA ASN A 189 9.88 9.55 -3.20
C ASN A 189 11.04 9.12 -2.27
N SER A 190 11.61 7.95 -2.53
CA SER A 190 12.73 7.39 -1.74
C SER A 190 14.04 8.20 -1.81
N THR A 191 14.11 9.21 -2.67
CA THR A 191 15.24 10.15 -2.80
C THR A 191 14.93 11.56 -2.32
N ASP A 192 13.83 11.72 -1.55
CA ASP A 192 13.33 12.99 -1.01
C ASP A 192 12.92 14.03 -2.08
N GLU A 193 12.61 13.58 -3.30
CA GLU A 193 12.07 14.45 -4.33
C GLU A 193 10.54 14.52 -4.23
N GLU A 194 9.99 15.74 -4.28
CA GLU A 194 8.54 15.93 -4.21
C GLU A 194 7.84 15.37 -5.45
N ALA A 195 6.95 14.40 -5.24
CA ALA A 195 6.13 13.78 -6.26
C ALA A 195 4.82 14.56 -6.53
N GLY A 196 4.34 15.27 -5.54
CA GLY A 196 3.13 16.08 -5.64
C GLY A 196 2.64 16.58 -4.29
N ASN A 197 1.67 17.49 -4.33
CA ASN A 197 1.07 18.06 -3.13
C ASN A 197 -0.37 18.52 -3.36
N THR A 198 -1.07 18.86 -2.27
CA THR A 198 -2.45 19.35 -2.28
C THR A 198 -2.57 20.86 -2.06
N SER A 199 -1.47 21.59 -1.96
CA SER A 199 -1.45 22.99 -1.55
C SER A 199 -2.25 23.94 -2.47
N ALA A 200 -2.37 23.57 -3.75
CA ALA A 200 -3.16 24.32 -4.73
C ALA A 200 -4.68 24.08 -4.63
N ILE A 201 -5.13 23.07 -3.88
CA ILE A 201 -6.56 22.76 -3.69
C ILE A 201 -7.16 23.81 -2.75
N GLY A 202 -8.12 24.58 -3.26
CA GLY A 202 -8.83 25.61 -2.50
C GLY A 202 -9.69 24.99 -1.38
N LEU A 203 -10.00 25.81 -0.37
CA LEU A 203 -10.84 25.36 0.76
C LEU A 203 -12.26 24.95 0.31
N ASP A 204 -12.78 25.57 -0.74
CA ASP A 204 -14.07 25.27 -1.34
C ASP A 204 -14.10 23.96 -2.15
N GLN A 205 -12.93 23.38 -2.40
CA GLN A 205 -12.74 22.14 -3.17
C GLN A 205 -12.45 20.92 -2.28
N ARG A 206 -12.42 21.10 -0.95
CA ARG A 206 -12.06 20.07 0.02
C ARG A 206 -13.28 19.37 0.62
N GLN A 207 -14.16 18.89 -0.24
CA GLN A 207 -15.45 18.27 0.14
C GLN A 207 -15.69 16.98 -0.65
N SER A 208 -14.64 16.28 -1.06
CA SER A 208 -14.76 15.04 -1.83
C SER A 208 -14.58 13.82 -0.92
N GLY A 209 -15.26 12.73 -1.24
CA GLY A 209 -15.16 11.48 -0.50
C GLY A 209 -16.13 11.40 0.68
N ASP A 210 -15.65 10.88 1.80
CA ASP A 210 -16.43 10.62 3.02
C ASP A 210 -16.54 11.84 3.95
N CYS A 211 -16.35 13.05 3.41
CA CYS A 211 -16.52 14.29 4.15
C CYS A 211 -17.95 14.55 4.56
N ASP A 212 -18.15 14.91 5.79
CA ASP A 212 -19.40 15.47 6.30
C ASP A 212 -19.40 17.02 6.33
N SER A 213 -20.40 17.61 6.97
CA SER A 213 -20.52 19.07 7.05
C SER A 213 -19.41 19.72 7.90
N ASP A 214 -18.86 18.98 8.84
CA ASP A 214 -17.94 19.48 9.88
C ASP A 214 -16.48 19.18 9.58
N THR A 215 -16.21 18.45 8.49
CA THR A 215 -14.87 18.07 8.05
C THR A 215 -14.51 18.60 6.67
N ASP A 216 -13.22 18.76 6.42
CA ASP A 216 -12.62 18.92 5.10
C ASP A 216 -11.83 17.66 4.74
N CYS A 217 -11.95 17.25 3.46
CA CYS A 217 -11.19 16.12 2.92
C CYS A 217 -10.33 16.55 1.74
N VAL A 218 -9.15 15.97 1.68
CA VAL A 218 -8.25 16.17 0.55
C VAL A 218 -7.54 14.87 0.20
N TRP A 219 -7.35 14.67 -1.09
CA TRP A 219 -6.69 13.48 -1.61
C TRP A 219 -5.44 13.87 -2.38
N LEU A 220 -4.36 13.16 -2.11
CA LEU A 220 -3.15 13.18 -2.92
C LEU A 220 -3.00 11.83 -3.59
N GLN A 221 -3.04 11.80 -4.92
CA GLN A 221 -2.98 10.58 -5.69
C GLN A 221 -1.78 10.56 -6.63
N PHE A 222 -1.06 9.45 -6.62
CA PHE A 222 -0.01 9.11 -7.56
C PHE A 222 -0.51 7.97 -8.47
N THR A 223 -0.31 8.12 -9.78
CA THR A 223 -0.74 7.13 -10.79
C THR A 223 0.46 6.39 -11.34
N GLY A 224 0.31 5.06 -11.56
CA GLY A 224 1.38 4.19 -11.98
C GLY A 224 2.11 4.62 -13.25
N SER A 225 1.36 5.06 -14.25
CA SER A 225 1.94 5.41 -15.56
C SER A 225 2.80 6.68 -15.57
N TYR A 226 2.65 7.56 -14.59
CA TYR A 226 3.38 8.82 -14.53
C TYR A 226 4.39 8.87 -13.38
N HIS A 227 3.93 8.58 -12.15
CA HIS A 227 4.74 8.76 -10.95
C HIS A 227 5.66 7.56 -10.63
N PHE A 228 5.30 6.38 -11.12
CA PHE A 228 6.04 5.14 -10.89
C PHE A 228 6.70 4.61 -12.18
N SER A 229 7.08 5.51 -13.10
CA SER A 229 7.87 5.11 -14.27
C SER A 229 9.35 5.00 -13.91
N GLU A 230 10.05 4.02 -14.50
CA GLU A 230 11.47 3.70 -14.24
C GLU A 230 12.43 4.89 -14.22
N SER A 231 12.14 5.92 -15.02
CA SER A 231 13.05 7.06 -15.19
C SER A 231 13.00 8.07 -14.05
N GLN A 232 11.98 8.04 -13.19
CA GLN A 232 11.74 9.12 -12.23
C GLN A 232 11.61 8.64 -10.77
N TRP A 233 11.08 7.45 -10.51
CA TRP A 233 10.68 7.06 -9.17
C TRP A 233 11.19 5.66 -8.83
N LYS A 234 12.02 5.57 -7.81
CA LYS A 234 12.68 4.33 -7.40
C LYS A 234 11.96 3.71 -6.22
N ASP A 235 12.14 2.40 -6.11
CA ASP A 235 11.75 1.62 -4.95
C ASP A 235 12.34 2.14 -3.66
N GLY A 236 11.68 1.82 -2.58
CA GLY A 236 12.11 2.16 -1.25
C GLY A 236 11.00 2.75 -0.39
N GLU A 237 11.41 3.39 0.68
CA GLU A 237 10.48 4.08 1.56
C GLU A 237 10.10 5.44 0.98
N TRP A 238 8.80 5.61 0.70
CA TRP A 238 8.22 6.89 0.33
C TRP A 238 7.59 7.54 1.56
N THR A 239 7.48 8.86 1.53
CA THR A 239 6.93 9.64 2.63
C THR A 239 5.73 10.46 2.18
N MET A 240 4.64 10.35 2.95
CA MET A 240 3.52 11.29 2.91
C MET A 240 3.66 12.24 4.09
N THR A 241 3.89 13.52 3.81
CA THR A 241 4.03 14.56 4.83
C THR A 241 2.72 15.31 4.99
N LEU A 242 2.17 15.31 6.19
CA LEU A 242 1.07 16.16 6.59
C LEU A 242 1.63 17.49 7.08
N ARG A 243 1.19 18.59 6.48
CA ARG A 243 1.68 19.94 6.79
C ARG A 243 0.61 20.86 7.34
N ASN A 244 0.93 21.53 8.44
CA ASN A 244 0.15 22.63 9.00
C ASN A 244 0.91 23.96 8.89
N ASP A 245 0.43 24.84 8.01
CA ASP A 245 0.94 26.21 7.83
C ASP A 245 0.24 27.23 8.75
N LYS A 246 -0.74 26.80 9.54
CA LYS A 246 -1.55 27.66 10.39
C LYS A 246 -0.97 27.76 11.80
N VAL A 247 -1.36 28.82 12.49
CA VAL A 247 -0.89 29.07 13.86
C VAL A 247 -1.62 28.20 14.91
N ASN A 248 -2.75 27.64 14.55
CA ASN A 248 -3.56 26.83 15.45
C ASN A 248 -3.16 25.36 15.38
N ASP A 249 -3.30 24.66 16.50
CA ASP A 249 -3.29 23.21 16.50
C ASP A 249 -4.56 22.73 15.80
N LEU A 250 -4.43 21.73 14.94
CA LEU A 250 -5.55 21.20 14.15
C LEU A 250 -5.74 19.72 14.42
N GLU A 251 -7.01 19.32 14.47
CA GLU A 251 -7.39 17.92 14.71
C GLU A 251 -7.62 17.20 13.39
N VAL A 252 -7.02 16.02 13.26
CA VAL A 252 -7.13 15.11 12.15
C VAL A 252 -8.01 13.95 12.57
N GLU A 253 -9.11 13.74 11.87
CA GLU A 253 -10.00 12.61 12.09
C GLU A 253 -9.38 11.32 11.53
N SER A 254 -8.85 11.38 10.31
CA SER A 254 -8.12 10.25 9.73
C SER A 254 -7.14 10.66 8.63
N LEU A 255 -6.04 9.92 8.57
CA LEU A 255 -5.16 9.84 7.41
C LEU A 255 -5.08 8.38 6.97
N ILE A 256 -5.39 8.12 5.71
CA ILE A 256 -5.32 6.78 5.12
C ILE A 256 -4.34 6.82 3.96
N ILE A 257 -3.38 5.91 3.96
CA ILE A 257 -2.47 5.69 2.82
C ILE A 257 -2.78 4.32 2.23
N ARG A 258 -3.06 4.30 0.92
CA ARG A 258 -3.28 3.07 0.14
C ARG A 258 -2.25 2.95 -0.96
N LEU A 259 -1.67 1.77 -1.09
CA LEU A 259 -0.81 1.39 -2.19
C LEU A 259 -1.46 0.20 -2.91
N ILE A 260 -1.81 0.40 -4.17
CA ILE A 260 -2.61 -0.54 -4.95
C ILE A 260 -1.81 -1.02 -6.15
N TYR A 261 -1.57 -2.32 -6.23
CA TYR A 261 -0.94 -3.00 -7.35
C TYR A 261 -1.97 -3.42 -8.40
N LYS A 262 -3.20 -3.69 -7.98
CA LYS A 262 -4.31 -3.91 -8.89
C LYS A 262 -5.61 -3.26 -8.41
#